data_2af4d702a86147dbd893cfc8907f8740
#
_entry.id   2af4d702a86147dbd893cfc8907f8740
#
_cell.length_a   1.000
_cell.length_b   1.000
_cell.length_c   1.000
_cell.angle_alpha   90.00
_cell.angle_beta   90.00
_cell.angle_gamma   90.00
#
_symmetry.space_group_name_H-M   'P 1'
#
loop_
_entity.id
_entity.type
_entity.pdbx_description
1 polymer ?
#
loop_
_entity_poly.entity_id
_entity_poly.type
_entity_poly.pdbx_seq_one_letter_code
_entity_poly.pdbx_strand_id
1 'polypeptide(L)'
;MNNYLPTDYQTFIATSRYARWLEGLGRRETWGETVSRYMSNILSPHLSNDPDVMSEVEAAILSLSVMPSMRSLMTAGVAANRDNTCMYNCSYLPVDDPKSFDEAMFILLCGTGVGFSVERQF
;
A
#
# COMPACT_ATOMS: atom_id res chain seq x y z
N MET A 1 -3.45 -10.30 -22.82
CA MET A 1 -3.18 -9.71 -21.49
C MET A 1 -4.19 -10.31 -20.53
N ASN A 2 -3.74 -11.11 -19.57
CA ASN A 2 -4.66 -11.64 -18.56
C ASN A 2 -5.08 -10.49 -17.64
N ASN A 3 -6.21 -9.90 -17.93
CA ASN A 3 -6.87 -8.96 -17.06
C ASN A 3 -7.71 -9.79 -16.09
N TYR A 4 -7.21 -9.96 -14.85
CA TYR A 4 -7.89 -10.76 -13.83
C TYR A 4 -9.09 -10.05 -13.22
N LEU A 5 -9.36 -8.81 -13.63
CA LEU A 5 -10.44 -8.01 -13.07
C LEU A 5 -11.75 -8.26 -13.84
N PRO A 6 -12.86 -8.50 -13.12
CA PRO A 6 -14.12 -8.94 -13.74
C PRO A 6 -14.82 -7.88 -14.57
N THR A 7 -14.58 -6.58 -14.31
CA THR A 7 -15.28 -5.47 -14.98
C THR A 7 -14.32 -4.38 -15.43
N ASP A 8 -14.74 -3.63 -16.46
CA ASP A 8 -13.98 -2.47 -16.95
C ASP A 8 -13.83 -1.39 -15.89
N TYR A 9 -14.84 -1.21 -15.03
CA TYR A 9 -14.77 -0.26 -13.93
C TYR A 9 -13.69 -0.62 -12.90
N GLN A 10 -13.60 -1.90 -12.53
CA GLN A 10 -12.54 -2.38 -11.64
C GLN A 10 -11.16 -2.20 -12.28
N THR A 11 -11.05 -2.50 -13.58
CA THR A 11 -9.81 -2.28 -14.34
C THR A 11 -9.41 -0.80 -14.35
N PHE A 12 -10.37 0.10 -14.57
CA PHE A 12 -10.13 1.55 -14.53
C PHE A 12 -9.65 2.01 -13.15
N ILE A 13 -10.31 1.57 -12.08
CA ILE A 13 -9.93 1.93 -10.70
C ILE A 13 -8.53 1.38 -10.38
N ALA A 14 -8.24 0.11 -10.68
CA ALA A 14 -6.94 -0.48 -10.44
C ALA A 14 -5.82 0.27 -11.18
N THR A 15 -6.03 0.56 -12.46
CA THR A 15 -5.06 1.26 -13.29
C THR A 15 -4.86 2.71 -12.84
N SER A 16 -5.93 3.42 -12.46
CA SER A 16 -5.83 4.83 -12.08
C SER A 16 -5.30 5.05 -10.66
N ARG A 17 -5.54 4.12 -9.72
CA ARG A 17 -5.26 4.30 -8.29
C ARG A 17 -4.06 3.51 -7.78
N TYR A 18 -3.85 2.27 -8.27
CA TYR A 18 -2.84 1.36 -7.74
C TYR A 18 -1.64 1.16 -8.65
N ALA A 19 -1.86 1.14 -9.97
CA ALA A 19 -0.85 0.85 -10.96
C ALA A 19 0.22 1.93 -11.06
N ARG A 20 1.49 1.53 -11.08
CA ARG A 20 2.63 2.40 -11.32
C ARG A 20 2.84 2.62 -12.82
N TRP A 21 3.45 3.74 -13.16
CA TRP A 21 3.92 4.01 -14.51
C TRP A 21 5.21 3.24 -14.78
N LEU A 22 5.27 2.56 -15.91
CA LEU A 22 6.43 1.81 -16.37
C LEU A 22 7.09 2.58 -17.51
N GLU A 23 8.15 3.32 -17.20
CA GLU A 23 8.86 4.19 -18.15
C GLU A 23 9.32 3.44 -19.40
N GLY A 24 9.91 2.25 -19.23
CA GLY A 24 10.41 1.44 -20.34
C GLY A 24 9.33 0.91 -21.29
N LEU A 25 8.07 0.88 -20.84
CA LEU A 25 6.94 0.35 -21.63
C LEU A 25 5.94 1.43 -22.02
N GLY A 26 6.09 2.66 -21.54
CA GLY A 26 5.19 3.78 -21.84
C GLY A 26 3.73 3.54 -21.40
N ARG A 27 3.52 2.74 -20.36
CA ARG A 27 2.18 2.39 -19.84
C ARG A 27 2.19 2.20 -18.33
N ARG A 28 1.00 2.10 -17.75
CA ARG A 28 0.84 1.67 -16.36
C ARG A 28 0.89 0.14 -16.23
N GLU A 29 1.17 -0.32 -15.03
CA GLU A 29 1.10 -1.73 -14.65
C GLU A 29 -0.29 -2.31 -14.94
N THR A 30 -0.32 -3.59 -15.27
CA THR A 30 -1.53 -4.42 -15.20
C THR A 30 -1.82 -4.81 -13.75
N TRP A 31 -3.01 -5.40 -13.49
CA TRP A 31 -3.33 -5.91 -12.15
C TRP A 31 -2.31 -6.95 -11.68
N GLY A 32 -1.95 -7.90 -12.53
CA GLY A 32 -0.94 -8.92 -12.21
C GLY A 32 0.42 -8.31 -11.86
N GLU A 33 0.88 -7.30 -12.60
CA GLU A 33 2.15 -6.60 -12.30
C GLU A 33 2.08 -5.82 -10.98
N THR A 34 0.93 -5.20 -10.67
CA THR A 34 0.70 -4.53 -9.39
C THR A 34 0.76 -5.52 -8.22
N VAL A 35 0.10 -6.68 -8.35
CA VAL A 35 0.14 -7.76 -7.35
C VAL A 35 1.56 -8.30 -7.19
N SER A 36 2.26 -8.58 -8.28
CA SER A 36 3.63 -9.09 -8.24
C SER A 36 4.60 -8.09 -7.54
N ARG A 37 4.43 -6.79 -7.78
CA ARG A 37 5.19 -5.74 -7.08
C ARG A 37 4.87 -5.74 -5.58
N TYR A 38 3.61 -5.90 -5.19
CA TYR A 38 3.22 -6.00 -3.79
C TYR A 38 3.81 -7.25 -3.13
N MET A 39 3.70 -8.40 -3.78
CA MET A 39 4.25 -9.66 -3.28
C MET A 39 5.75 -9.56 -3.03
N SER A 40 6.51 -9.06 -4.00
CA SER A 40 7.96 -8.98 -3.92
C SER A 40 8.48 -7.95 -2.92
N ASN A 41 7.81 -6.80 -2.75
CA ASN A 41 8.32 -5.73 -1.89
C ASN A 41 7.76 -5.74 -0.47
N ILE A 42 6.57 -6.28 -0.26
CA ILE A 42 5.90 -6.26 1.05
C ILE A 42 5.88 -7.64 1.70
N LEU A 43 5.50 -8.69 0.98
CA LEU A 43 5.30 -10.01 1.58
C LEU A 43 6.55 -10.89 1.54
N SER A 44 7.31 -10.88 0.46
CA SER A 44 8.50 -11.71 0.31
C SER A 44 9.51 -11.56 1.46
N PRO A 45 9.79 -10.35 1.99
CA PRO A 45 10.70 -10.21 3.13
C PRO A 45 10.25 -10.95 4.40
N HIS A 46 8.95 -11.24 4.53
CA HIS A 46 8.36 -11.86 5.72
C HIS A 46 7.98 -13.33 5.52
N LEU A 47 7.67 -13.74 4.29
CA LEU A 47 7.14 -15.06 3.95
C LEU A 47 8.06 -15.87 3.01
N SER A 48 9.31 -15.45 2.82
CA SER A 48 10.26 -16.12 1.92
C SER A 48 10.54 -17.59 2.27
N ASN A 49 10.31 -17.97 3.53
CA ASN A 49 10.52 -19.34 4.01
C ASN A 49 9.34 -20.27 3.74
N ASP A 50 8.21 -19.77 3.23
CA ASP A 50 6.99 -20.53 2.97
C ASP A 50 6.44 -20.23 1.57
N PRO A 51 6.99 -20.89 0.52
CA PRO A 51 6.59 -20.63 -0.87
C PRO A 51 5.15 -21.04 -1.16
N ASP A 52 4.61 -22.02 -0.43
CA ASP A 52 3.23 -22.47 -0.64
C ASP A 52 2.25 -21.39 -0.17
N VAL A 53 2.47 -20.81 1.00
CA VAL A 53 1.68 -19.68 1.51
C VAL A 53 1.82 -18.46 0.59
N MET A 54 3.02 -18.16 0.09
CA MET A 54 3.22 -17.07 -0.87
C MET A 54 2.37 -17.25 -2.13
N SER A 55 2.36 -18.46 -2.69
CA SER A 55 1.58 -18.78 -3.89
C SER A 55 0.07 -18.71 -3.63
N GLU A 56 -0.38 -19.20 -2.48
CA GLU A 56 -1.79 -19.13 -2.08
C GLU A 56 -2.26 -17.68 -1.92
N VAL A 57 -1.48 -16.85 -1.24
CA VAL A 57 -1.80 -15.43 -1.03
C VAL A 57 -1.82 -14.68 -2.36
N GLU A 58 -0.84 -14.91 -3.25
CA GLU A 58 -0.82 -14.30 -4.58
C GLU A 58 -2.08 -14.67 -5.38
N ALA A 59 -2.45 -15.94 -5.41
CA ALA A 59 -3.65 -16.41 -6.09
C ALA A 59 -4.92 -15.79 -5.51
N ALA A 60 -5.01 -15.67 -4.19
CA ALA A 60 -6.15 -15.06 -3.50
C ALA A 60 -6.29 -13.56 -3.83
N ILE A 61 -5.19 -12.83 -3.93
CA ILE A 61 -5.20 -11.42 -4.31
C ILE A 61 -5.55 -11.26 -5.80
N LEU A 62 -4.94 -12.06 -6.68
CA LEU A 62 -5.22 -12.02 -8.11
C LEU A 62 -6.69 -12.28 -8.43
N SER A 63 -7.31 -13.22 -7.71
CA SER A 63 -8.73 -13.57 -7.87
C SER A 63 -9.69 -12.62 -7.14
N LEU A 64 -9.18 -11.62 -6.41
CA LEU A 64 -9.97 -10.70 -5.56
C LEU A 64 -10.70 -11.39 -4.39
N SER A 65 -10.31 -12.60 -4.02
CA SER A 65 -10.82 -13.27 -2.82
C SER A 65 -10.34 -12.59 -1.54
N VAL A 66 -9.15 -11.99 -1.61
CA VAL A 66 -8.55 -11.15 -0.57
C VAL A 66 -8.07 -9.84 -1.21
N MET A 67 -8.30 -8.72 -0.53
CA MET A 67 -7.82 -7.42 -0.98
C MET A 67 -6.88 -6.82 0.07
N PRO A 68 -5.60 -6.63 -0.25
CA PRO A 68 -4.69 -5.89 0.62
C PRO A 68 -5.10 -4.42 0.79
N SER A 69 -4.49 -3.76 1.77
CA SER A 69 -4.67 -2.31 1.92
C SER A 69 -4.35 -1.58 0.61
N MET A 70 -5.24 -0.66 0.23
CA MET A 70 -5.04 0.20 -0.92
C MET A 70 -3.70 0.95 -0.86
N ARG A 71 -3.34 1.45 0.30
CA ARG A 71 -2.06 2.15 0.52
C ARG A 71 -0.88 1.23 0.29
N SER A 72 -0.92 0.01 0.81
CA SER A 72 0.16 -0.97 0.60
C SER A 72 0.32 -1.32 -0.88
N LEU A 73 -0.78 -1.56 -1.61
CA LEU A 73 -0.73 -1.80 -3.06
C LEU A 73 -0.17 -0.59 -3.82
N MET A 74 -0.59 0.62 -3.47
CA MET A 74 -0.17 1.84 -4.14
C MET A 74 1.29 2.19 -3.86
N THR A 75 1.77 2.01 -2.61
CA THR A 75 3.08 2.46 -2.16
C THR A 75 4.17 1.40 -2.20
N ALA A 76 3.82 0.11 -2.36
CA ALA A 76 4.79 -0.99 -2.45
C ALA A 76 5.93 -0.67 -3.43
N GLY A 77 7.15 -0.94 -3.01
CA GLY A 77 8.39 -0.60 -3.73
C GLY A 77 9.02 0.67 -3.17
N VAL A 78 9.43 1.58 -4.05
CA VAL A 78 10.31 2.73 -3.70
C VAL A 78 9.80 3.56 -2.53
N ALA A 79 8.49 3.87 -2.50
CA ALA A 79 7.93 4.70 -1.43
C ALA A 79 7.95 3.97 -0.08
N ALA A 80 7.43 2.74 -0.02
CA ALA A 80 7.39 1.94 1.20
C ALA A 80 8.78 1.56 1.72
N ASN A 81 9.74 1.34 0.80
CA ASN A 81 11.13 1.05 1.16
C ASN A 81 11.86 2.27 1.70
N ARG A 82 11.45 3.47 1.31
CA ARG A 82 11.99 4.72 1.84
C ARG A 82 11.47 5.01 3.25
N ASP A 83 10.17 4.90 3.46
CA ASP A 83 9.51 5.07 4.74
C ASP A 83 8.14 4.37 4.70
N ASN A 84 7.96 3.37 5.57
CA ASN A 84 6.73 2.58 5.60
C ASN A 84 5.52 3.32 6.19
N THR A 85 5.70 4.49 6.78
CA THR A 85 4.61 5.35 7.26
C THR A 85 3.61 5.66 6.13
N CYS A 86 4.07 5.78 4.89
CA CYS A 86 3.21 6.02 3.73
C CYS A 86 2.19 4.89 3.45
N MET A 87 2.36 3.70 4.06
CA MET A 87 1.45 2.56 3.90
C MET A 87 0.18 2.67 4.77
N TYR A 88 0.17 3.56 5.75
CA TYR A 88 -0.96 3.77 6.65
C TYR A 88 -1.89 4.86 6.11
N ASN A 89 -3.21 4.63 6.23
CA ASN A 89 -4.20 5.62 5.85
C ASN A 89 -4.35 6.70 6.92
N CYS A 90 -4.41 6.28 8.18
CA CYS A 90 -4.69 7.13 9.33
C CYS A 90 -3.81 6.75 10.50
N SER A 91 -3.55 7.73 11.36
CA SER A 91 -2.84 7.60 12.61
C SER A 91 -3.52 8.45 13.68
N TYR A 92 -3.08 8.30 14.90
CA TYR A 92 -3.53 9.10 16.03
C TYR A 92 -2.30 9.44 16.89
N LEU A 93 -2.28 10.66 17.42
CA LEU A 93 -1.32 11.05 18.43
C LEU A 93 -1.94 11.98 19.48
N PRO A 94 -1.57 11.88 20.77
CA PRO A 94 -1.90 12.88 21.77
C PRO A 94 -1.02 14.13 21.58
N VAL A 95 -1.61 15.31 21.78
CA VAL A 95 -0.87 16.60 21.80
C VAL A 95 -0.60 16.95 23.25
N ASP A 96 0.43 16.34 23.83
CA ASP A 96 0.85 16.50 25.22
C ASP A 96 2.22 17.18 25.35
N ASP A 97 2.96 17.30 24.25
CA ASP A 97 4.27 17.92 24.14
C ASP A 97 4.35 18.77 22.86
N PRO A 98 5.09 19.90 22.84
CA PRO A 98 5.29 20.67 21.61
C PRO A 98 5.86 19.88 20.43
N LYS A 99 6.62 18.80 20.66
CA LYS A 99 7.11 17.91 19.60
C LYS A 99 5.99 17.17 18.85
N SER A 100 4.81 17.03 19.46
CA SER A 100 3.66 16.41 18.80
C SER A 100 3.30 17.11 17.47
N PHE A 101 3.58 18.42 17.34
CA PHE A 101 3.37 19.15 16.09
C PHE A 101 4.36 18.75 15.01
N ASP A 102 5.62 18.50 15.36
CA ASP A 102 6.65 18.03 14.43
C ASP A 102 6.34 16.61 13.96
N GLU A 103 5.92 15.75 14.89
CA GLU A 103 5.50 14.37 14.59
C GLU A 103 4.26 14.34 13.68
N ALA A 104 3.26 15.17 13.97
CA ALA A 104 2.08 15.30 13.13
C ALA A 104 2.43 15.78 11.73
N MET A 105 3.32 16.76 11.61
CA MET A 105 3.80 17.28 10.33
C MET A 105 4.53 16.17 9.52
N PHE A 106 5.43 15.42 10.17
CA PHE A 106 6.14 14.32 9.53
C PHE A 106 5.17 13.27 8.97
N ILE A 107 4.22 12.83 9.79
CA ILE A 107 3.23 11.81 9.40
C ILE A 107 2.36 12.32 8.23
N LEU A 108 1.92 13.58 8.26
CA LEU A 108 1.16 14.20 7.18
C LEU A 108 1.97 14.30 5.89
N LEU A 109 3.26 14.64 5.96
CA LEU A 109 4.16 14.69 4.81
C LEU A 109 4.38 13.30 4.19
N CYS A 110 4.31 12.23 4.98
CA CYS A 110 4.32 10.85 4.48
C CYS A 110 2.98 10.44 3.82
N GLY A 111 1.96 11.30 3.86
CA GLY A 111 0.65 11.07 3.25
C GLY A 111 -0.35 10.34 4.14
N THR A 112 -0.06 10.16 5.42
CA THR A 112 -0.95 9.54 6.41
C THR A 112 -1.77 10.62 7.11
N GLY A 113 -3.09 10.42 7.24
CA GLY A 113 -3.96 11.32 8.01
C GLY A 113 -3.66 11.23 9.50
N VAL A 114 -3.70 12.36 10.20
CA VAL A 114 -3.44 12.43 11.65
C VAL A 114 -4.68 12.88 12.37
N GLY A 115 -5.23 12.00 13.24
CA GLY A 115 -6.15 12.36 14.30
C GLY A 115 -5.37 12.75 15.55
N PHE A 116 -5.89 13.67 16.34
CA PHE A 116 -5.23 14.10 17.55
C PHE A 116 -6.23 14.35 18.68
N SER A 117 -5.73 14.28 19.91
CA SER A 117 -6.45 14.70 21.11
C SER A 117 -5.57 15.64 21.93
N VAL A 118 -6.23 16.58 22.60
CA VAL A 118 -5.60 17.53 23.54
C VAL A 118 -5.96 17.20 24.99
N GLU A 119 -6.60 16.07 25.23
CA GLU A 119 -6.96 15.62 26.56
C GLU A 119 -5.75 15.09 27.33
N ARG A 120 -5.73 15.30 28.65
CA ARG A 120 -4.59 14.90 29.51
C ARG A 120 -4.68 13.44 29.98
N GLN A 121 -5.60 12.64 29.46
CA GLN A 121 -5.87 11.25 29.91
C GLN A 121 -5.35 10.23 28.90
N PHE A 122 -4.05 10.14 28.80
CA PHE A 122 -3.39 9.10 27.99
C PHE A 122 -2.33 8.40 28.80
#